data_f82d5f5d4a7e11c933e61ed368f61be6
#
_entry.id   f82d5f5d4a7e11c933e61ed368f61be6
#
_cell.length_a   1.000
_cell.length_b   1.000
_cell.length_c   1.000
_cell.angle_alpha   90.00
_cell.angle_beta   90.00
_cell.angle_gamma   90.00
#
_symmetry.space_group_name_H-M   'P 1'
#
loop_
_entity.id
_entity.type
_entity.pdbx_description
1 polymer ?
#
loop_
_entity_poly.entity_id
_entity_poly.type
_entity_poly.pdbx_seq_one_letter_code
_entity_poly.pdbx_strand_id
1 'polypeptide(L)'
;MKRAVVTGMGIVSPLGNNIAETLSSLMDTRSGIKYQESYVEMGLRSHVAGSIDIDTNELIDRKLKRFMGDAASYSYVAMAEAIADSGLAPDQVSNTRAGIIAGSGGASSSNLTEAADILREKGLRRVGPYRVTRTMSSTVSACLSTAFSIKGVNYSITSACSTSAHCIGNAVELIQLGKQDVVFAGGGEEEHWSMTALFDAMGALSTKRNDHPESASRAYDKDRDGFVIAGGAGFLVIEELEHALSRGANIYAEIVGYAATSDGFDMVAPSGEGGERAMRIAKAEVNGPIDYINAHGTSTPAGDPPEIAAVRRVFGEALPKISSTKSLSGHSLGAAGAHE
;
A
#
# COMPACT_ATOMS: atom_id res chain seq x y z
N MET A 1 -0.19 10.08 -26.45
CA MET A 1 0.66 9.58 -25.34
C MET A 1 0.79 8.08 -25.45
N LYS A 2 1.84 7.47 -24.90
CA LYS A 2 1.97 6.02 -24.78
C LYS A 2 0.93 5.48 -23.81
N ARG A 3 0.56 4.21 -23.95
CA ARG A 3 -0.44 3.54 -23.09
C ARG A 3 0.27 2.72 -22.03
N ALA A 4 -0.26 2.70 -20.82
CA ALA A 4 0.31 1.99 -19.67
C ALA A 4 -0.59 0.82 -19.28
N VAL A 5 0.00 -0.37 -19.19
CA VAL A 5 -0.71 -1.62 -18.86
C VAL A 5 -0.06 -2.31 -17.67
N VAL A 6 -0.86 -3.10 -16.94
CA VAL A 6 -0.39 -3.95 -15.84
C VAL A 6 -0.08 -5.33 -16.40
N THR A 7 1.17 -5.77 -16.24
CA THR A 7 1.66 -7.06 -16.75
C THR A 7 2.11 -8.01 -15.64
N GLY A 8 2.18 -7.55 -14.39
CA GLY A 8 2.51 -8.39 -13.25
C GLY A 8 2.03 -7.77 -11.95
N MET A 9 1.70 -8.63 -11.00
CA MET A 9 1.21 -8.26 -9.68
C MET A 9 1.90 -9.10 -8.60
N GLY A 10 2.03 -8.51 -7.40
CA GLY A 10 2.50 -9.24 -6.23
C GLY A 10 2.04 -8.57 -4.95
N ILE A 11 1.75 -9.37 -3.93
CA ILE A 11 1.14 -8.90 -2.70
C ILE A 11 1.64 -9.67 -1.48
N VAL A 12 1.79 -8.96 -0.38
CA VAL A 12 1.85 -9.49 0.99
C VAL A 12 0.81 -8.72 1.80
N SER A 13 -0.15 -9.41 2.35
CA SER A 13 -1.28 -8.79 3.06
C SER A 13 -1.74 -9.64 4.24
N PRO A 14 -2.56 -9.11 5.15
CA PRO A 14 -3.20 -9.92 6.19
C PRO A 14 -4.08 -11.04 5.65
N LEU A 15 -4.47 -10.98 4.37
CA LEU A 15 -5.30 -11.99 3.71
C LEU A 15 -4.49 -13.13 3.10
N GLY A 16 -3.19 -12.94 2.89
CA GLY A 16 -2.28 -13.92 2.31
C GLY A 16 -0.95 -13.31 1.90
N ASN A 17 0.06 -14.15 1.75
CA ASN A 17 1.44 -13.78 1.46
C ASN A 17 1.77 -13.80 -0.04
N ASN A 18 0.76 -13.99 -0.89
CA ASN A 18 0.82 -13.98 -2.34
C ASN A 18 -0.57 -13.73 -2.94
N ILE A 19 -0.64 -13.52 -4.26
CA ILE A 19 -1.89 -13.26 -4.99
C ILE A 19 -2.92 -14.39 -4.80
N ALA A 20 -2.49 -15.66 -4.90
CA ALA A 20 -3.40 -16.80 -4.83
C ALA A 20 -4.08 -16.93 -3.46
N GLU A 21 -3.32 -16.79 -2.37
CA GLU A 21 -3.85 -16.83 -1.00
C GLU A 21 -4.77 -15.64 -0.72
N THR A 22 -4.37 -14.44 -1.16
CA THR A 22 -5.17 -13.22 -1.00
C THR A 22 -6.50 -13.35 -1.75
N LEU A 23 -6.47 -13.82 -2.99
CA LEU A 23 -7.68 -14.06 -3.79
C LEU A 23 -8.61 -15.09 -3.12
N SER A 24 -8.06 -16.20 -2.63
CA SER A 24 -8.85 -17.20 -1.88
C SER A 24 -9.53 -16.57 -0.67
N SER A 25 -8.81 -15.76 0.10
CA SER A 25 -9.37 -15.10 1.29
C SER A 25 -10.47 -14.10 0.94
N LEU A 26 -10.31 -13.34 -0.17
CA LEU A 26 -11.34 -12.43 -0.67
C LEU A 26 -12.60 -13.18 -1.12
N MET A 27 -12.45 -14.28 -1.86
CA MET A 27 -13.57 -15.10 -2.34
C MET A 27 -14.33 -15.74 -1.18
N ASP A 28 -13.62 -16.20 -0.16
CA ASP A 28 -14.19 -16.83 1.04
C ASP A 28 -14.70 -15.80 2.06
N THR A 29 -14.52 -14.49 1.79
CA THR A 29 -14.84 -13.40 2.73
C THR A 29 -14.15 -13.58 4.09
N ARG A 30 -12.90 -14.04 4.08
CA ARG A 30 -12.12 -14.38 5.26
C ARG A 30 -11.33 -13.16 5.73
N SER A 31 -11.58 -12.72 6.98
CA SER A 31 -10.85 -11.63 7.60
C SER A 31 -9.42 -12.03 7.98
N GLY A 32 -8.46 -11.14 7.71
CA GLY A 32 -7.08 -11.24 8.17
C GLY A 32 -6.80 -10.47 9.47
N ILE A 33 -7.82 -9.84 10.06
CA ILE A 33 -7.68 -9.06 11.28
C ILE A 33 -7.64 -10.01 12.49
N LYS A 34 -6.66 -9.81 13.36
CA LYS A 34 -6.41 -10.66 14.53
C LYS A 34 -6.23 -9.82 15.78
N TYR A 35 -6.46 -10.44 16.94
CA TYR A 35 -6.16 -9.87 18.25
C TYR A 35 -4.64 -9.77 18.46
N GLN A 36 -4.18 -8.67 19.11
CA GLN A 36 -2.78 -8.34 19.34
C GLN A 36 -2.47 -8.22 20.83
N GLU A 37 -1.85 -9.23 21.40
CA GLU A 37 -1.44 -9.25 22.81
C GLU A 37 -0.46 -8.09 23.11
N SER A 38 0.48 -7.81 22.21
CA SER A 38 1.44 -6.73 22.35
C SER A 38 0.80 -5.34 22.48
N TYR A 39 -0.39 -5.14 21.91
CA TYR A 39 -1.12 -3.88 22.05
C TYR A 39 -1.71 -3.72 23.46
N VAL A 40 -2.19 -4.83 24.04
CA VAL A 40 -2.67 -4.86 25.42
C VAL A 40 -1.52 -4.57 26.39
N GLU A 41 -0.37 -5.22 26.21
CA GLU A 41 0.82 -5.00 27.02
C GLU A 41 1.30 -3.55 26.99
N MET A 42 1.14 -2.88 25.85
CA MET A 42 1.45 -1.45 25.67
C MET A 42 0.35 -0.52 26.16
N GLY A 43 -0.79 -1.05 26.63
CA GLY A 43 -1.92 -0.26 27.15
C GLY A 43 -2.70 0.49 26.09
N LEU A 44 -2.71 0.02 24.83
CA LEU A 44 -3.52 0.59 23.76
C LEU A 44 -4.99 0.27 23.98
N ARG A 45 -5.89 1.11 23.45
CA ARG A 45 -7.34 0.92 23.50
C ARG A 45 -7.82 -0.05 22.41
N SER A 46 -7.20 0.03 21.21
CA SER A 46 -7.42 -0.92 20.13
C SER A 46 -6.50 -2.14 20.32
N HIS A 47 -7.08 -3.33 20.33
CA HIS A 47 -6.35 -4.59 20.52
C HIS A 47 -6.32 -5.45 19.24
N VAL A 48 -6.61 -4.85 18.08
CA VAL A 48 -6.74 -5.59 16.82
C VAL A 48 -5.89 -4.98 15.73
N ALA A 49 -5.32 -5.84 14.87
CA ALA A 49 -4.57 -5.42 13.68
C ALA A 49 -4.64 -6.46 12.57
N GLY A 50 -4.38 -6.02 11.35
CA GLY A 50 -4.08 -6.86 10.20
C GLY A 50 -2.57 -7.12 10.13
N SER A 51 -2.08 -8.07 10.93
CA SER A 51 -0.66 -8.42 10.99
C SER A 51 -0.26 -9.39 9.89
N ILE A 52 0.99 -9.30 9.48
CA ILE A 52 1.57 -10.16 8.43
C ILE A 52 2.24 -11.37 9.08
N ASP A 53 1.87 -12.54 8.60
CA ASP A 53 2.40 -13.84 9.06
C ASP A 53 3.35 -14.42 8.00
N ILE A 54 4.59 -13.90 7.96
CA ILE A 54 5.63 -14.33 7.00
C ILE A 54 7.02 -14.20 7.63
N ASP A 55 7.85 -15.24 7.53
CA ASP A 55 9.26 -15.13 7.88
C ASP A 55 10.10 -14.65 6.69
N THR A 56 10.29 -13.34 6.63
CA THR A 56 11.09 -12.71 5.58
C THR A 56 12.59 -13.00 5.70
N ASN A 57 13.08 -13.57 6.81
CA ASN A 57 14.49 -13.95 6.93
C ASN A 57 14.81 -15.22 6.12
N GLU A 58 13.82 -16.08 5.89
CA GLU A 58 13.98 -17.27 5.04
C GLU A 58 13.91 -16.92 3.55
N LEU A 59 13.25 -15.80 3.20
CA LEU A 59 12.96 -15.42 1.82
C LEU A 59 13.96 -14.40 1.24
N ILE A 60 14.67 -13.67 2.10
CA ILE A 60 15.56 -12.58 1.68
C ILE A 60 17.00 -12.90 2.08
N ASP A 61 17.92 -12.80 1.11
CA ASP A 61 19.37 -12.96 1.39
C ASP A 61 19.78 -12.07 2.58
N ARG A 62 20.47 -12.63 3.54
CA ARG A 62 20.90 -11.96 4.78
C ARG A 62 21.69 -10.66 4.54
N LYS A 63 22.43 -10.57 3.42
CA LYS A 63 23.19 -9.35 3.09
C LYS A 63 22.30 -8.21 2.63
N LEU A 64 21.11 -8.51 2.10
CA LEU A 64 20.07 -7.53 1.76
C LEU A 64 19.19 -7.23 2.97
N LYS A 65 18.69 -8.26 3.66
CA LYS A 65 17.77 -8.14 4.81
C LYS A 65 18.28 -7.21 5.90
N ARG A 66 19.59 -7.18 6.17
CA ARG A 66 20.19 -6.31 7.20
C ARG A 66 19.93 -4.81 6.98
N PHE A 67 19.58 -4.37 5.77
CA PHE A 67 19.27 -2.99 5.44
C PHE A 67 17.76 -2.68 5.47
N MET A 68 16.91 -3.70 5.58
CA MET A 68 15.46 -3.62 5.45
C MET A 68 14.77 -3.65 6.81
N GLY A 69 13.83 -2.73 7.04
CA GLY A 69 12.73 -2.89 7.98
C GLY A 69 11.61 -3.72 7.36
N ASP A 70 10.51 -3.95 8.09
CA ASP A 70 9.46 -4.85 7.61
C ASP A 70 8.73 -4.30 6.38
N ALA A 71 8.47 -3.00 6.31
CA ALA A 71 7.90 -2.39 5.10
C ALA A 71 8.70 -2.71 3.83
N ALA A 72 10.05 -2.59 3.89
CA ALA A 72 10.92 -2.92 2.77
C ALA A 72 11.02 -4.43 2.51
N SER A 73 10.92 -5.25 3.57
CA SER A 73 10.98 -6.71 3.46
C SER A 73 9.72 -7.28 2.81
N TYR A 74 8.53 -6.83 3.24
CA TYR A 74 7.27 -7.20 2.59
C TYR A 74 7.25 -6.74 1.14
N SER A 75 7.74 -5.52 0.88
CA SER A 75 7.88 -4.98 -0.47
C SER A 75 8.80 -5.80 -1.36
N TYR A 76 9.90 -6.36 -0.80
CA TYR A 76 10.78 -7.25 -1.54
C TYR A 76 10.04 -8.52 -1.98
N VAL A 77 9.28 -9.15 -1.09
CA VAL A 77 8.51 -10.37 -1.40
C VAL A 77 7.45 -10.08 -2.46
N ALA A 78 6.66 -9.03 -2.28
CA ALA A 78 5.63 -8.64 -3.25
C ALA A 78 6.22 -8.26 -4.62
N MET A 79 7.35 -7.53 -4.67
CA MET A 79 8.00 -7.18 -5.93
C MET A 79 8.60 -8.41 -6.62
N ALA A 80 9.17 -9.35 -5.86
CA ALA A 80 9.69 -10.60 -6.43
C ALA A 80 8.57 -11.42 -7.10
N GLU A 81 7.40 -11.52 -6.46
CA GLU A 81 6.21 -12.14 -7.03
C GLU A 81 5.76 -11.40 -8.31
N ALA A 82 5.64 -10.07 -8.26
CA ALA A 82 5.23 -9.27 -9.42
C ALA A 82 6.17 -9.42 -10.62
N ILE A 83 7.49 -9.47 -10.38
CA ILE A 83 8.48 -9.73 -11.43
C ILE A 83 8.29 -11.13 -12.02
N ALA A 84 8.14 -12.14 -11.18
CA ALA A 84 7.91 -13.53 -11.63
C ALA A 84 6.61 -13.66 -12.44
N ASP A 85 5.53 -13.05 -11.97
CA ASP A 85 4.22 -13.04 -12.62
C ASP A 85 4.27 -12.33 -13.99
N SER A 86 5.02 -11.24 -14.09
CA SER A 86 5.17 -10.50 -15.35
C SER A 86 5.90 -11.25 -16.46
N GLY A 87 6.68 -12.26 -16.13
CA GLY A 87 7.53 -12.98 -17.07
C GLY A 87 8.68 -12.15 -17.67
N LEU A 88 9.03 -11.00 -17.08
CA LEU A 88 10.17 -10.18 -17.52
C LEU A 88 11.49 -10.93 -17.35
N ALA A 89 12.32 -10.93 -18.39
CA ALA A 89 13.68 -11.45 -18.31
C ALA A 89 14.58 -10.57 -17.44
N PRO A 90 15.67 -11.09 -16.85
CA PRO A 90 16.55 -10.34 -15.97
C PRO A 90 17.12 -9.04 -16.57
N ASP A 91 17.41 -9.01 -17.86
CA ASP A 91 17.89 -7.83 -18.58
C ASP A 91 16.78 -6.79 -18.84
N GLN A 92 15.52 -7.23 -18.90
CA GLN A 92 14.35 -6.34 -18.95
C GLN A 92 14.04 -5.72 -17.59
N VAL A 93 14.35 -6.40 -16.49
CA VAL A 93 14.25 -5.88 -15.12
C VAL A 93 15.40 -4.90 -14.82
N SER A 94 16.64 -5.24 -15.20
CA SER A 94 17.85 -4.48 -14.85
C SER A 94 18.44 -3.73 -16.05
N ASN A 95 17.78 -2.64 -16.45
CA ASN A 95 18.27 -1.74 -17.49
C ASN A 95 17.82 -0.28 -17.22
N THR A 96 18.31 0.67 -18.02
CA THR A 96 18.03 2.11 -17.82
C THR A 96 16.61 2.53 -18.21
N ARG A 97 15.84 1.64 -18.84
CA ARG A 97 14.43 1.85 -19.21
C ARG A 97 13.45 1.20 -18.22
N ALA A 98 13.96 0.48 -17.21
CA ALA A 98 13.19 -0.12 -16.12
C ALA A 98 13.44 0.66 -14.82
N GLY A 99 12.40 1.28 -14.29
CA GLY A 99 12.45 2.13 -13.09
C GLY A 99 11.64 1.55 -11.92
N ILE A 100 11.77 2.19 -10.75
CA ILE A 100 10.97 1.90 -9.56
C ILE A 100 10.47 3.20 -8.91
N ILE A 101 9.18 3.23 -8.57
CA ILE A 101 8.56 4.27 -7.75
C ILE A 101 7.80 3.55 -6.64
N ALA A 102 8.32 3.63 -5.41
CA ALA A 102 7.72 2.88 -4.30
C ALA A 102 7.95 3.61 -2.97
N GLY A 103 6.99 3.52 -2.07
CA GLY A 103 7.05 4.24 -0.80
C GLY A 103 6.43 3.51 0.37
N SER A 104 6.39 4.20 1.50
CA SER A 104 5.75 3.79 2.74
C SER A 104 5.17 5.02 3.41
N GLY A 105 4.08 4.88 4.13
CA GLY A 105 3.48 5.95 4.92
C GLY A 105 4.32 6.30 6.15
N GLY A 106 4.83 5.30 6.85
CA GLY A 106 5.54 5.44 8.13
C GLY A 106 6.96 4.90 8.15
N ALA A 107 7.48 4.36 7.03
CA ALA A 107 8.78 3.69 6.94
C ALA A 107 8.94 2.57 7.99
N SER A 108 9.72 2.78 9.06
CA SER A 108 9.89 1.79 10.13
C SER A 108 9.93 2.45 11.49
N SER A 109 8.77 2.56 12.11
CA SER A 109 8.60 3.07 13.47
C SER A 109 9.23 2.12 14.51
N SER A 110 9.17 0.81 14.27
CA SER A 110 9.80 -0.21 15.13
C SER A 110 11.31 -0.02 15.23
N ASN A 111 12.00 0.09 14.09
CA ASN A 111 13.44 0.29 14.05
C ASN A 111 13.88 1.64 14.64
N LEU A 112 13.06 2.69 14.50
CA LEU A 112 13.34 4.00 15.09
C LEU A 112 13.22 3.94 16.62
N THR A 113 12.16 3.35 17.13
CA THR A 113 11.91 3.17 18.56
C THR A 113 13.02 2.31 19.19
N GLU A 114 13.32 1.15 18.62
CA GLU A 114 14.39 0.26 19.07
C GLU A 114 15.76 0.96 19.06
N ALA A 115 16.06 1.74 18.02
CA ALA A 115 17.34 2.47 17.97
C ALA A 115 17.42 3.53 19.07
N ALA A 116 16.32 4.22 19.39
CA ALA A 116 16.26 5.20 20.47
C ALA A 116 16.47 4.55 21.84
N ASP A 117 15.86 3.41 22.09
CA ASP A 117 15.99 2.66 23.34
C ASP A 117 17.40 2.08 23.52
N ILE A 118 17.95 1.48 22.47
CA ILE A 118 19.36 1.02 22.50
C ILE A 118 20.31 2.18 22.78
N LEU A 119 20.10 3.36 22.18
CA LEU A 119 20.93 4.53 22.42
C LEU A 119 20.90 4.97 23.88
N ARG A 120 19.69 5.02 24.49
CA ARG A 120 19.50 5.43 25.89
C ARG A 120 20.11 4.43 26.88
N GLU A 121 19.90 3.13 26.63
CA GLU A 121 20.28 2.07 27.54
C GLU A 121 21.75 1.60 27.38
N LYS A 122 22.24 1.51 26.13
CA LYS A 122 23.48 0.80 25.77
C LYS A 122 24.48 1.67 25.02
N GLY A 123 24.12 2.90 24.69
CA GLY A 123 24.97 3.88 24.01
C GLY A 123 25.15 3.66 22.50
N LEU A 124 25.70 4.66 21.82
CA LEU A 124 25.79 4.78 20.35
C LEU A 124 26.39 3.54 19.66
N ARG A 125 27.44 2.95 20.23
CA ARG A 125 28.14 1.78 19.64
C ARG A 125 27.22 0.57 19.43
N ARG A 126 26.14 0.47 20.18
CA ARG A 126 25.16 -0.64 20.12
C ARG A 126 24.01 -0.40 19.14
N VAL A 127 23.77 0.82 18.69
CA VAL A 127 22.74 1.14 17.70
C VAL A 127 22.97 0.41 16.38
N GLY A 128 24.22 0.25 15.97
CA GLY A 128 24.63 -0.44 14.75
C GLY A 128 24.52 0.43 13.49
N PRO A 129 25.10 0.01 12.37
CA PRO A 129 25.29 0.86 11.19
C PRO A 129 24.12 0.84 10.19
N TYR A 130 23.09 0.02 10.39
CA TYR A 130 22.06 -0.23 9.38
C TYR A 130 20.73 0.47 9.63
N ARG A 131 20.60 1.22 10.74
CA ARG A 131 19.30 1.83 11.14
C ARG A 131 18.85 2.92 10.18
N VAL A 132 19.76 3.69 9.61
CA VAL A 132 19.40 4.77 8.65
C VAL A 132 18.64 4.21 7.45
N THR A 133 19.15 3.13 6.84
CA THR A 133 18.51 2.52 5.67
C THR A 133 17.15 1.90 5.98
N ARG A 134 16.93 1.45 7.21
CA ARG A 134 15.66 0.88 7.65
C ARG A 134 14.59 1.94 7.92
N THR A 135 15.01 3.14 8.36
CA THR A 135 14.11 4.19 8.88
C THR A 135 13.94 5.39 7.96
N MET A 136 14.77 5.54 6.92
CA MET A 136 14.62 6.65 5.97
C MET A 136 13.32 6.51 5.16
N SER A 137 12.69 7.63 4.80
CA SER A 137 11.43 7.65 4.05
C SER A 137 11.52 6.97 2.67
N SER A 138 12.72 6.88 2.09
CA SER A 138 12.99 6.19 0.83
C SER A 138 13.41 4.72 1.00
N THR A 139 13.23 4.12 2.18
CA THR A 139 13.71 2.75 2.47
C THR A 139 13.23 1.73 1.45
N VAL A 140 11.96 1.79 1.03
CA VAL A 140 11.36 0.83 0.10
C VAL A 140 12.05 0.90 -1.26
N SER A 141 12.03 2.04 -1.93
CA SER A 141 12.60 2.16 -3.28
C SER A 141 14.12 1.94 -3.30
N ALA A 142 14.84 2.41 -2.27
CA ALA A 142 16.30 2.25 -2.17
C ALA A 142 16.71 0.79 -1.96
N CYS A 143 16.05 0.06 -1.06
CA CYS A 143 16.35 -1.35 -0.81
C CYS A 143 16.04 -2.21 -2.05
N LEU A 144 14.88 -1.98 -2.68
CA LEU A 144 14.45 -2.76 -3.83
C LEU A 144 15.28 -2.48 -5.09
N SER A 145 15.60 -1.20 -5.36
CA SER A 145 16.46 -0.88 -6.51
C SER A 145 17.81 -1.55 -6.43
N THR A 146 18.39 -1.66 -5.23
CA THR A 146 19.65 -2.39 -5.01
C THR A 146 19.46 -3.90 -5.16
N ALA A 147 18.40 -4.45 -4.56
CA ALA A 147 18.15 -5.88 -4.56
C ALA A 147 17.90 -6.45 -5.98
N PHE A 148 17.14 -5.73 -6.79
CA PHE A 148 16.79 -6.13 -8.17
C PHE A 148 17.64 -5.45 -9.24
N SER A 149 18.68 -4.70 -8.85
CA SER A 149 19.58 -3.99 -9.76
C SER A 149 18.86 -3.06 -10.74
N ILE A 150 17.83 -2.36 -10.29
CA ILE A 150 17.07 -1.41 -11.10
C ILE A 150 17.97 -0.21 -11.46
N LYS A 151 18.02 0.17 -12.75
CA LYS A 151 18.94 1.20 -13.26
C LYS A 151 18.22 2.41 -13.87
N GLY A 152 16.91 2.34 -14.04
CA GLY A 152 16.10 3.47 -14.49
C GLY A 152 15.78 4.44 -13.35
N VAL A 153 14.66 5.14 -13.47
CA VAL A 153 14.18 6.07 -12.44
C VAL A 153 14.02 5.36 -11.09
N ASN A 154 14.48 6.00 -10.01
CA ASN A 154 14.32 5.50 -8.65
C ASN A 154 14.05 6.66 -7.68
N TYR A 155 12.86 6.73 -7.13
CA TYR A 155 12.51 7.62 -6.01
C TYR A 155 11.31 7.08 -5.24
N SER A 156 11.13 7.59 -4.02
CA SER A 156 9.96 7.28 -3.19
C SER A 156 8.97 8.44 -3.18
N ILE A 157 7.69 8.08 -3.08
CA ILE A 157 6.62 8.99 -2.70
C ILE A 157 6.15 8.56 -1.30
N THR A 158 5.92 9.54 -0.44
CA THR A 158 5.33 9.34 0.89
C THR A 158 4.15 10.30 1.02
N SER A 159 2.96 9.77 0.98
CA SER A 159 1.69 10.53 1.03
C SER A 159 0.64 9.77 1.85
N ALA A 160 1.07 9.23 3.00
CA ALA A 160 0.23 8.46 3.92
C ALA A 160 -0.53 7.33 3.17
N CYS A 161 -1.85 7.26 3.35
CA CYS A 161 -2.70 6.22 2.74
C CYS A 161 -2.73 6.25 1.20
N SER A 162 -2.33 7.36 0.56
CA SER A 162 -2.30 7.51 -0.90
C SER A 162 -0.94 7.12 -1.52
N THR A 163 0.03 6.73 -0.72
CA THR A 163 1.42 6.50 -1.15
C THR A 163 1.53 5.60 -2.38
N SER A 164 1.05 4.37 -2.31
CA SER A 164 1.18 3.42 -3.43
C SER A 164 0.29 3.78 -4.62
N ALA A 165 -0.88 4.38 -4.41
CA ALA A 165 -1.70 4.91 -5.51
C ALA A 165 -0.97 6.04 -6.27
N HIS A 166 -0.30 6.95 -5.55
CA HIS A 166 0.55 7.97 -6.18
C HIS A 166 1.78 7.37 -6.87
N CYS A 167 2.39 6.32 -6.31
CA CYS A 167 3.49 5.61 -6.98
C CYS A 167 3.03 5.01 -8.31
N ILE A 168 1.86 4.37 -8.33
CA ILE A 168 1.25 3.80 -9.55
C ILE A 168 0.94 4.91 -10.57
N GLY A 169 0.27 5.98 -10.15
CA GLY A 169 -0.08 7.08 -11.05
C GLY A 169 1.14 7.77 -11.67
N ASN A 170 2.17 8.06 -10.87
CA ASN A 170 3.43 8.62 -11.37
C ASN A 170 4.17 7.65 -12.31
N ALA A 171 4.09 6.34 -12.08
CA ALA A 171 4.64 5.35 -13.00
C ALA A 171 3.93 5.41 -14.37
N VAL A 172 2.60 5.50 -14.36
CA VAL A 172 1.79 5.69 -15.59
C VAL A 172 2.24 6.95 -16.34
N GLU A 173 2.39 8.08 -15.66
CA GLU A 173 2.85 9.34 -16.27
C GLU A 173 4.25 9.21 -16.89
N LEU A 174 5.19 8.50 -16.24
CA LEU A 174 6.52 8.25 -16.81
C LEU A 174 6.45 7.40 -18.09
N ILE A 175 5.60 6.38 -18.12
CA ILE A 175 5.33 5.57 -19.31
C ILE A 175 4.71 6.42 -20.41
N GLN A 176 3.65 7.17 -20.10
CA GLN A 176 2.95 8.02 -21.05
C GLN A 176 3.87 9.06 -21.70
N LEU A 177 4.81 9.61 -20.92
CA LEU A 177 5.83 10.55 -21.38
C LEU A 177 7.01 9.89 -22.12
N GLY A 178 7.03 8.55 -22.23
CA GLY A 178 8.09 7.78 -22.89
C GLY A 178 9.43 7.80 -22.14
N LYS A 179 9.45 8.13 -20.85
CA LYS A 179 10.69 8.17 -20.04
C LYS A 179 11.13 6.79 -19.57
N GLN A 180 10.20 5.88 -19.35
CA GLN A 180 10.47 4.48 -19.01
C GLN A 180 9.60 3.56 -19.88
N ASP A 181 9.99 2.30 -20.03
CA ASP A 181 9.20 1.27 -20.69
C ASP A 181 8.58 0.30 -19.68
N VAL A 182 9.24 0.14 -18.52
CA VAL A 182 8.77 -0.64 -17.38
C VAL A 182 8.95 0.17 -16.11
N VAL A 183 7.96 0.18 -15.22
CA VAL A 183 8.07 0.75 -13.87
C VAL A 183 7.47 -0.20 -12.86
N PHE A 184 8.26 -0.60 -11.87
CA PHE A 184 7.78 -1.29 -10.68
C PHE A 184 7.20 -0.28 -9.73
N ALA A 185 5.89 -0.32 -9.50
CA ALA A 185 5.19 0.68 -8.71
C ALA A 185 4.39 0.06 -7.58
N GLY A 186 4.48 0.63 -6.39
CA GLY A 186 3.77 0.10 -5.24
C GLY A 186 4.19 0.74 -3.93
N GLY A 187 3.97 0.01 -2.85
CA GLY A 187 4.37 0.44 -1.52
C GLY A 187 4.26 -0.66 -0.49
N GLY A 188 4.88 -0.43 0.65
CA GLY A 188 4.85 -1.33 1.79
C GLY A 188 4.71 -0.58 3.10
N GLU A 189 4.14 -1.24 4.08
CA GLU A 189 3.97 -0.69 5.43
C GLU A 189 4.23 -1.77 6.48
N GLU A 190 4.92 -1.40 7.56
CA GLU A 190 4.98 -2.26 8.74
C GLU A 190 3.74 -2.07 9.61
N GLU A 191 3.33 -3.11 10.31
CA GLU A 191 2.40 -3.02 11.43
C GLU A 191 3.20 -3.17 12.73
N HIS A 192 3.11 -2.16 13.60
CA HIS A 192 3.81 -2.16 14.88
C HIS A 192 3.11 -1.25 15.89
N TRP A 193 3.09 -1.64 17.17
CA TRP A 193 2.42 -0.88 18.24
C TRP A 193 2.84 0.60 18.30
N SER A 194 4.08 0.94 17.97
CA SER A 194 4.57 2.33 18.04
C SER A 194 3.90 3.27 17.03
N MET A 195 3.54 2.77 15.84
CA MET A 195 2.73 3.51 14.88
C MET A 195 1.25 3.49 15.29
N THR A 196 0.77 2.35 15.73
CA THR A 196 -0.62 2.17 16.17
C THR A 196 -0.95 3.09 17.33
N ALA A 197 -0.03 3.29 18.29
CA ALA A 197 -0.20 4.20 19.42
C ALA A 197 -0.51 5.64 19.00
N LEU A 198 0.05 6.13 17.89
CA LEU A 198 -0.20 7.48 17.39
C LEU A 198 -1.65 7.63 16.91
N PHE A 199 -2.17 6.65 16.19
CA PHE A 199 -3.56 6.63 15.72
C PHE A 199 -4.55 6.34 16.86
N ASP A 200 -4.16 5.51 17.82
CA ASP A 200 -4.98 5.26 19.00
C ASP A 200 -5.11 6.51 19.87
N ALA A 201 -4.01 7.23 20.10
CA ALA A 201 -4.03 8.51 20.81
C ALA A 201 -4.91 9.56 20.12
N MET A 202 -4.94 9.55 18.78
CA MET A 202 -5.84 10.40 17.97
C MET A 202 -7.32 9.99 18.09
N GLY A 203 -7.62 8.78 18.55
CA GLY A 203 -8.99 8.25 18.61
C GLY A 203 -9.53 7.79 17.26
N ALA A 204 -8.65 7.41 16.32
CA ALA A 204 -9.03 7.02 14.97
C ALA A 204 -9.28 5.52 14.80
N LEU A 205 -8.85 4.70 15.76
CA LEU A 205 -8.93 3.24 15.69
C LEU A 205 -10.24 2.67 16.24
N SER A 206 -10.64 1.51 15.71
CA SER A 206 -11.72 0.71 16.27
C SER A 206 -11.32 0.15 17.64
N THR A 207 -12.19 0.33 18.64
CA THR A 207 -11.96 -0.07 20.04
C THR A 207 -13.12 -0.89 20.62
N LYS A 208 -14.28 -0.91 19.98
CA LYS A 208 -15.48 -1.56 20.50
C LYS A 208 -15.60 -3.04 20.15
N ARG A 209 -14.64 -3.57 19.37
CA ARG A 209 -14.69 -4.93 18.85
C ARG A 209 -13.40 -5.70 19.05
N ASN A 210 -12.70 -5.41 20.14
CA ASN A 210 -11.47 -6.13 20.49
C ASN A 210 -11.70 -7.65 20.65
N ASP A 211 -12.88 -8.06 21.13
CA ASP A 211 -13.26 -9.47 21.32
C ASP A 211 -13.78 -10.13 20.03
N HIS A 212 -13.95 -9.35 18.95
CA HIS A 212 -14.46 -9.80 17.65
C HIS A 212 -13.64 -9.18 16.51
N PRO A 213 -12.33 -9.50 16.42
CA PRO A 213 -11.39 -8.86 15.50
C PRO A 213 -11.84 -8.95 14.04
N GLU A 214 -12.42 -10.07 13.63
CA GLU A 214 -12.90 -10.32 12.26
C GLU A 214 -13.99 -9.35 11.79
N SER A 215 -14.65 -8.66 12.72
CA SER A 215 -15.70 -7.69 12.44
C SER A 215 -15.37 -6.26 12.89
N ALA A 216 -14.13 -6.00 13.29
CA ALA A 216 -13.70 -4.69 13.79
C ALA A 216 -13.63 -3.63 12.66
N SER A 217 -13.12 -4.01 11.48
CA SER A 217 -13.19 -3.18 10.28
C SER A 217 -14.49 -3.46 9.53
N ARG A 218 -15.30 -2.44 9.32
CA ARG A 218 -16.67 -2.55 8.78
C ARG A 218 -17.08 -1.28 8.03
N ALA A 219 -16.42 -1.03 6.89
CA ALA A 219 -16.65 0.15 6.08
C ALA A 219 -18.14 0.35 5.76
N TYR A 220 -18.61 1.58 5.91
CA TYR A 220 -19.99 2.03 5.66
C TYR A 220 -21.06 1.46 6.59
N ASP A 221 -20.72 0.57 7.51
CA ASP A 221 -21.67 0.05 8.50
C ASP A 221 -22.06 1.14 9.51
N LYS A 222 -23.29 1.09 10.00
CA LYS A 222 -23.81 2.07 10.98
C LYS A 222 -23.08 2.02 12.34
N ASP A 223 -22.55 0.83 12.70
CA ASP A 223 -21.89 0.59 13.98
C ASP A 223 -20.35 0.63 13.86
N ARG A 224 -19.81 1.19 12.75
CA ARG A 224 -18.37 1.41 12.59
C ARG A 224 -17.87 2.43 13.61
N ASP A 225 -16.67 2.24 14.12
CA ASP A 225 -16.13 3.06 15.20
C ASP A 225 -14.69 3.52 15.03
N GLY A 226 -14.06 3.16 13.93
CA GLY A 226 -12.67 3.48 13.61
C GLY A 226 -12.07 2.48 12.63
N PHE A 227 -10.86 2.77 12.14
CA PHE A 227 -10.16 1.82 11.29
C PHE A 227 -9.36 0.79 12.11
N VAL A 228 -8.97 -0.29 11.46
CA VAL A 228 -8.02 -1.28 11.99
C VAL A 228 -6.71 -1.12 11.22
N ILE A 229 -5.60 -0.89 11.91
CA ILE A 229 -4.28 -0.78 11.28
C ILE A 229 -3.84 -2.14 10.72
N ALA A 230 -3.08 -2.12 9.63
CA ALA A 230 -2.52 -3.32 9.01
C ALA A 230 -1.15 -3.06 8.41
N GLY A 231 -0.36 -4.10 8.26
CA GLY A 231 0.87 -4.12 7.47
C GLY A 231 0.67 -4.67 6.07
N GLY A 232 1.77 -4.81 5.34
CA GLY A 232 1.81 -5.48 4.05
C GLY A 232 2.55 -4.71 2.97
N ALA A 233 2.45 -5.21 1.75
CA ALA A 233 2.98 -4.58 0.55
C ALA A 233 2.21 -5.01 -0.70
N GLY A 234 2.15 -4.13 -1.69
CA GLY A 234 1.62 -4.44 -3.01
C GLY A 234 2.49 -3.81 -4.09
N PHE A 235 2.73 -4.55 -5.16
CA PHE A 235 3.50 -4.08 -6.31
C PHE A 235 2.83 -4.46 -7.62
N LEU A 236 2.84 -3.52 -8.56
CA LEU A 236 2.45 -3.72 -9.94
C LEU A 236 3.67 -3.55 -10.85
N VAL A 237 3.75 -4.37 -11.88
CA VAL A 237 4.60 -4.13 -13.05
C VAL A 237 3.77 -3.34 -14.05
N ILE A 238 4.12 -2.07 -14.23
CA ILE A 238 3.46 -1.15 -15.17
C ILE A 238 4.36 -1.05 -16.40
N GLU A 239 3.81 -1.36 -17.55
CA GLU A 239 4.58 -1.52 -18.78
C GLU A 239 3.96 -0.71 -19.93
N GLU A 240 4.78 -0.23 -20.83
CA GLU A 240 4.32 0.38 -22.06
C GLU A 240 3.68 -0.69 -22.96
N LEU A 241 2.51 -0.38 -23.50
CA LEU A 241 1.67 -1.34 -24.21
C LEU A 241 2.42 -2.07 -25.37
N GLU A 242 3.10 -1.32 -26.26
CA GLU A 242 3.80 -1.92 -27.40
C GLU A 242 5.00 -2.76 -26.93
N HIS A 243 5.66 -2.35 -25.84
CA HIS A 243 6.72 -3.17 -25.23
C HIS A 243 6.12 -4.48 -24.70
N ALA A 244 4.99 -4.44 -23.97
CA ALA A 244 4.30 -5.63 -23.48
C ALA A 244 3.86 -6.57 -24.61
N LEU A 245 3.23 -6.02 -25.66
CA LEU A 245 2.78 -6.79 -26.82
C LEU A 245 3.94 -7.46 -27.57
N SER A 246 5.06 -6.75 -27.74
CA SER A 246 6.22 -7.24 -28.47
C SER A 246 6.87 -8.49 -27.84
N ARG A 247 6.74 -8.65 -26.53
CA ARG A 247 7.24 -9.82 -25.79
C ARG A 247 6.17 -10.86 -25.47
N GLY A 248 4.92 -10.64 -25.91
CA GLY A 248 3.80 -11.56 -25.65
C GLY A 248 3.38 -11.60 -24.17
N ALA A 249 3.48 -10.47 -23.45
CA ALA A 249 3.11 -10.38 -22.04
C ALA A 249 1.62 -10.69 -21.83
N ASN A 250 1.31 -11.30 -20.69
CA ASN A 250 -0.05 -11.30 -20.18
C ASN A 250 -0.40 -9.88 -19.71
N ILE A 251 -1.50 -9.31 -20.19
CA ILE A 251 -1.96 -7.97 -19.81
C ILE A 251 -3.22 -8.13 -18.97
N TYR A 252 -3.15 -7.76 -17.70
CA TYR A 252 -4.27 -7.82 -16.77
C TYR A 252 -5.27 -6.68 -16.97
N ALA A 253 -4.74 -5.46 -17.15
CA ALA A 253 -5.54 -4.25 -17.30
C ALA A 253 -4.73 -3.14 -17.97
N GLU A 254 -5.44 -2.13 -18.49
CA GLU A 254 -4.86 -0.83 -18.86
C GLU A 254 -5.24 0.20 -17.79
N ILE A 255 -4.29 1.03 -17.39
CA ILE A 255 -4.56 2.16 -16.49
C ILE A 255 -4.86 3.37 -17.36
N VAL A 256 -6.13 3.72 -17.44
CA VAL A 256 -6.62 4.75 -18.38
C VAL A 256 -6.84 6.12 -17.74
N GLY A 257 -6.90 6.23 -16.41
CA GLY A 257 -7.07 7.51 -15.72
C GLY A 257 -6.40 7.52 -14.36
N TYR A 258 -5.84 8.68 -14.02
CA TYR A 258 -5.21 8.93 -12.73
C TYR A 258 -5.45 10.38 -12.31
N ALA A 259 -5.61 10.60 -11.01
CA ALA A 259 -5.64 11.96 -10.45
C ALA A 259 -5.09 11.99 -9.04
N ALA A 260 -4.39 13.06 -8.74
CA ALA A 260 -3.99 13.44 -7.39
C ALA A 260 -4.48 14.86 -7.11
N THR A 261 -5.20 15.05 -6.02
CA THR A 261 -5.74 16.35 -5.59
C THR A 261 -5.48 16.56 -4.10
N SER A 262 -5.44 17.82 -3.69
CA SER A 262 -5.40 18.19 -2.27
C SER A 262 -6.77 18.67 -1.84
N ASP A 263 -7.29 18.16 -0.71
CA ASP A 263 -8.54 18.67 -0.14
C ASP A 263 -8.37 20.12 0.37
N GLY A 264 -7.21 20.42 0.97
CA GLY A 264 -6.85 21.78 1.41
C GLY A 264 -7.78 22.36 2.48
N PHE A 265 -8.51 21.51 3.19
CA PHE A 265 -9.56 21.90 4.13
C PHE A 265 -9.12 21.76 5.59
N ASP A 266 -8.76 20.55 6.01
CA ASP A 266 -8.35 20.22 7.38
C ASP A 266 -7.25 19.16 7.37
N MET A 267 -6.44 19.09 8.45
CA MET A 267 -5.33 18.11 8.52
C MET A 267 -5.80 16.68 8.69
N VAL A 268 -6.99 16.46 9.26
CA VAL A 268 -7.48 15.13 9.66
C VAL A 268 -8.87 14.84 9.08
N ALA A 269 -9.78 15.80 9.09
CA ALA A 269 -11.17 15.62 8.67
C ALA A 269 -11.34 15.94 7.18
N PRO A 270 -11.69 14.94 6.33
CA PRO A 270 -11.90 15.18 4.90
C PRO A 270 -13.20 15.94 4.65
N SER A 271 -13.17 16.91 3.73
CA SER A 271 -14.39 17.57 3.23
C SER A 271 -15.16 16.72 2.22
N GLY A 272 -14.48 15.80 1.56
CA GLY A 272 -14.97 15.01 0.43
C GLY A 272 -14.90 15.74 -0.92
N GLU A 273 -14.53 17.02 -0.96
CA GLU A 273 -14.44 17.80 -2.19
C GLU A 273 -13.19 17.44 -3.00
N GLY A 274 -12.06 17.21 -2.31
CA GLY A 274 -10.83 16.72 -2.93
C GLY A 274 -11.00 15.36 -3.59
N GLY A 275 -11.67 14.42 -2.91
CA GLY A 275 -12.01 13.12 -3.47
C GLY A 275 -12.96 13.21 -4.67
N GLU A 276 -13.94 14.10 -4.63
CA GLU A 276 -14.83 14.37 -5.78
C GLU A 276 -14.03 14.86 -6.99
N ARG A 277 -13.13 15.82 -6.82
CA ARG A 277 -12.27 16.33 -7.90
C ARG A 277 -11.38 15.23 -8.48
N ALA A 278 -10.76 14.42 -7.63
CA ALA A 278 -9.92 13.31 -8.08
C ALA A 278 -10.73 12.32 -8.93
N MET A 279 -11.91 11.90 -8.48
CA MET A 279 -12.78 11.01 -9.26
C MET A 279 -13.22 11.63 -10.59
N ARG A 280 -13.57 12.92 -10.62
CA ARG A 280 -13.97 13.61 -11.87
C ARG A 280 -12.82 13.66 -12.88
N ILE A 281 -11.59 13.97 -12.43
CA ILE A 281 -10.40 14.04 -13.30
C ILE A 281 -10.09 12.65 -13.85
N ALA A 282 -9.97 11.62 -12.99
CA ALA A 282 -9.66 10.26 -13.42
C ALA A 282 -10.74 9.70 -14.38
N LYS A 283 -12.02 9.97 -14.09
CA LYS A 283 -13.14 9.53 -14.92
C LYS A 283 -13.17 10.22 -16.29
N ALA A 284 -12.66 11.44 -16.42
CA ALA A 284 -12.66 12.19 -17.69
C ALA A 284 -11.87 11.48 -18.81
N GLU A 285 -10.91 10.64 -18.44
CA GLU A 285 -10.11 9.84 -19.38
C GLU A 285 -10.78 8.52 -19.78
N VAL A 286 -11.94 8.17 -19.18
CA VAL A 286 -12.63 6.88 -19.38
C VAL A 286 -13.76 7.02 -20.38
N ASN A 287 -13.76 6.17 -21.41
CA ASN A 287 -14.85 6.02 -22.36
C ASN A 287 -15.81 4.90 -21.91
N GLY A 288 -16.86 5.26 -21.19
CA GLY A 288 -17.88 4.30 -20.76
C GLY A 288 -18.31 4.44 -19.29
N PRO A 289 -19.18 3.55 -18.83
CA PRO A 289 -19.59 3.51 -17.44
C PRO A 289 -18.46 2.99 -16.54
N ILE A 290 -18.54 3.34 -15.26
CA ILE A 290 -17.74 2.72 -14.20
C ILE A 290 -18.63 1.66 -13.53
N ASP A 291 -18.19 0.43 -13.49
CA ASP A 291 -18.97 -0.69 -12.96
C ASP A 291 -18.77 -0.90 -11.47
N TYR A 292 -17.53 -0.59 -10.97
CA TYR A 292 -17.13 -0.86 -9.60
C TYR A 292 -16.15 0.18 -9.07
N ILE A 293 -16.27 0.48 -7.77
CA ILE A 293 -15.31 1.28 -6.98
C ILE A 293 -14.83 0.44 -5.81
N ASN A 294 -13.51 0.16 -5.74
CA ASN A 294 -12.87 -0.22 -4.49
C ASN A 294 -12.54 1.07 -3.74
N ALA A 295 -13.28 1.33 -2.68
CA ALA A 295 -13.27 2.62 -2.02
C ALA A 295 -12.17 2.72 -0.96
N HIS A 296 -11.83 3.94 -0.57
CA HIS A 296 -10.98 4.12 0.60
C HIS A 296 -11.60 3.52 1.85
N GLY A 297 -12.87 3.77 2.12
CA GLY A 297 -13.73 3.05 3.06
C GLY A 297 -13.01 2.48 4.28
N THR A 298 -12.56 3.36 5.19
CA THR A 298 -11.70 2.96 6.32
C THR A 298 -12.45 2.49 7.55
N SER A 299 -13.79 2.43 7.50
CA SER A 299 -14.61 2.11 8.68
C SER A 299 -14.61 3.23 9.74
N THR A 300 -14.34 4.46 9.34
CA THR A 300 -14.34 5.59 10.27
C THR A 300 -15.64 6.38 10.22
N PRO A 301 -16.13 6.86 11.38
CA PRO A 301 -17.30 7.75 11.40
C PRO A 301 -17.07 9.05 10.62
N ALA A 302 -15.84 9.56 10.57
CA ALA A 302 -15.49 10.82 9.91
C ALA A 302 -15.22 10.68 8.41
N GLY A 303 -14.67 9.54 7.96
CA GLY A 303 -14.20 9.35 6.57
C GLY A 303 -15.26 8.82 5.62
N ASP A 304 -15.96 7.77 6.02
CA ASP A 304 -16.87 7.03 5.12
C ASP A 304 -18.05 7.89 4.59
N PRO A 305 -18.72 8.76 5.38
CA PRO A 305 -19.84 9.54 4.87
C PRO A 305 -19.45 10.59 3.83
N PRO A 306 -18.38 11.40 3.98
CA PRO A 306 -17.94 12.34 2.96
C PRO A 306 -17.54 11.64 1.65
N GLU A 307 -16.93 10.45 1.72
CA GLU A 307 -16.56 9.67 0.53
C GLU A 307 -17.80 9.23 -0.26
N ILE A 308 -18.79 8.61 0.39
CA ILE A 308 -20.05 8.21 -0.26
C ILE A 308 -20.80 9.42 -0.83
N ALA A 309 -20.79 10.56 -0.13
CA ALA A 309 -21.39 11.78 -0.64
C ALA A 309 -20.68 12.29 -1.90
N ALA A 310 -19.33 12.20 -1.95
CA ALA A 310 -18.54 12.54 -3.13
C ALA A 310 -18.85 11.61 -4.30
N VAL A 311 -18.91 10.28 -4.07
CA VAL A 311 -19.30 9.30 -5.10
C VAL A 311 -20.69 9.65 -5.69
N ARG A 312 -21.67 9.96 -4.85
CA ARG A 312 -23.02 10.35 -5.32
C ARG A 312 -22.99 11.63 -6.15
N ARG A 313 -22.18 12.63 -5.80
CA ARG A 313 -22.05 13.86 -6.60
C ARG A 313 -21.39 13.63 -7.97
N VAL A 314 -20.49 12.64 -8.07
CA VAL A 314 -19.80 12.31 -9.33
C VAL A 314 -20.66 11.46 -10.26
N PHE A 315 -21.38 10.47 -9.71
CA PHE A 315 -22.08 9.44 -10.50
C PHE A 315 -23.59 9.63 -10.57
N GLY A 316 -24.17 10.50 -9.73
CA GLY A 316 -25.61 10.76 -9.72
C GLY A 316 -26.41 9.49 -9.40
N GLU A 317 -27.40 9.18 -10.24
CA GLU A 317 -28.25 7.99 -10.07
C GLU A 317 -27.61 6.71 -10.64
N ALA A 318 -26.60 6.83 -11.54
CA ALA A 318 -25.88 5.72 -12.13
C ALA A 318 -24.70 5.30 -11.25
N LEU A 319 -24.97 4.96 -9.99
CA LEU A 319 -23.93 4.57 -9.03
C LEU A 319 -23.29 3.24 -9.41
N PRO A 320 -21.94 3.18 -9.49
CA PRO A 320 -21.24 1.92 -9.57
C PRO A 320 -21.41 1.09 -8.29
N LYS A 321 -21.17 -0.21 -8.37
CA LYS A 321 -21.04 -1.03 -7.17
C LYS A 321 -19.86 -0.55 -6.36
N ILE A 322 -19.97 -0.54 -5.03
CA ILE A 322 -18.93 -0.05 -4.14
C ILE A 322 -18.70 -1.01 -2.98
N SER A 323 -17.43 -1.27 -2.67
CA SER A 323 -17.03 -1.93 -1.43
C SER A 323 -15.65 -1.45 -1.02
N SER A 324 -15.20 -1.84 0.17
CA SER A 324 -13.84 -1.64 0.63
C SER A 324 -13.25 -2.97 1.11
N THR A 325 -12.16 -3.40 0.50
CA THR A 325 -11.41 -4.60 0.92
C THR A 325 -10.81 -4.45 2.32
N LYS A 326 -10.70 -3.22 2.83
CA LYS A 326 -10.24 -2.95 4.20
C LYS A 326 -11.15 -3.53 5.28
N SER A 327 -12.40 -3.86 4.96
CA SER A 327 -13.26 -4.59 5.90
C SER A 327 -12.73 -6.00 6.23
N LEU A 328 -11.88 -6.56 5.38
CA LEU A 328 -11.23 -7.87 5.60
C LEU A 328 -9.75 -7.74 5.96
N SER A 329 -9.02 -6.85 5.28
CA SER A 329 -7.56 -6.71 5.44
C SER A 329 -7.14 -5.74 6.56
N GLY A 330 -8.02 -4.85 7.00
CA GLY A 330 -7.59 -3.65 7.71
C GLY A 330 -6.95 -2.64 6.75
N HIS A 331 -6.40 -1.57 7.29
CA HIS A 331 -5.82 -0.45 6.55
C HIS A 331 -4.30 -0.47 6.61
N SER A 332 -3.67 -0.85 5.54
CA SER A 332 -2.21 -0.97 5.38
C SER A 332 -1.52 0.34 4.97
N LEU A 333 -2.11 1.49 5.28
CA LEU A 333 -1.57 2.83 5.07
C LEU A 333 -0.90 2.99 3.68
N GLY A 334 0.44 3.08 3.64
CA GLY A 334 1.18 3.30 2.39
C GLY A 334 1.10 2.18 1.36
N ALA A 335 0.73 0.96 1.75
CA ALA A 335 0.50 -0.15 0.84
C ALA A 335 -0.95 -0.22 0.32
N ALA A 336 -1.89 0.53 0.93
CA ALA A 336 -3.32 0.38 0.68
C ALA A 336 -3.72 0.53 -0.79
N GLY A 337 -3.25 1.57 -1.50
CA GLY A 337 -3.62 1.80 -2.89
C GLY A 337 -3.10 0.75 -3.88
N ALA A 338 -2.07 -0.04 -3.50
CA ALA A 338 -1.61 -1.17 -4.30
C ALA A 338 -2.34 -2.48 -3.93
N HIS A 339 -2.86 -2.58 -2.71
CA HIS A 339 -3.74 -3.69 -2.30
C HIS A 339 -5.12 -3.59 -2.97
N GLU A 340 -5.60 -2.37 -3.21
CA GLU A 340 -6.89 -2.04 -3.87
C GLU A 340 -6.85 -2.20 -5.37
#